data_188a6b3769369366b15a5e7b9fce5ea0
#
_entry.id   188a6b3769369366b15a5e7b9fce5ea0
#
_cell.length_a   1.000
_cell.length_b   1.000
_cell.length_c   1.000
_cell.angle_alpha   90.00
_cell.angle_beta   90.00
_cell.angle_gamma   90.00
#
_symmetry.space_group_name_H-M   'P 1'
#
loop_
_entity.id
_entity.type
_entity.pdbx_description
1 polymer ?
#
loop_
_entity_poly.entity_id
_entity_poly.type
_entity_poly.pdbx_seq_one_letter_code
_entity_poly.pdbx_strand_id
1 'polypeptide(L)'
;EEALAVGVTVYETEEDALAGGEEETIPDGAQPFYSRPHAAPLFDLSNVPIDDSVGLYFREMGQQGLLSATEEVELAKEIEAGQEAADRIDAEAAILSLDDLDKLMVTRDMGEAARALLIRANTRLVVSIAKKYRGRGLQFLDLIQEGNVGLMKAVEKYDYRRGNRFSTYATWWIRQAVTRALANHGRTIRIPAHLGGRISKLYQLAQELEQQYGRQPTAEEIAAKMELPAERVRWMLRTSRQPVHLERPVGDESDAELGDFIEDIDAPPPVEAVAQNMLTEEIGDILDQLTPREARILRLRYGLQDGESRTLKEVGEMFGLSRERIRQLEKEALRKLRHPNFAGHLRQYLN
;
A
#
# COMPACT_ATOMS: atom_id res chain seq x y z
N GLU A 1 10.19 0.47 19.59
CA GLU A 1 10.55 -0.89 20.04
C GLU A 1 9.46 -1.58 20.85
N GLU A 2 8.56 -0.87 21.55
CA GLU A 2 7.46 -1.45 22.36
C GLU A 2 6.25 -2.00 21.55
N ALA A 3 6.20 -1.84 20.25
CA ALA A 3 4.98 -2.10 19.45
C ALA A 3 4.88 -3.52 18.83
N LEU A 4 5.89 -4.36 19.00
CA LEU A 4 5.96 -5.67 18.29
C LEU A 4 5.54 -6.89 19.15
N ALA A 5 5.10 -6.68 20.39
CA ALA A 5 4.89 -7.74 21.38
C ALA A 5 3.50 -8.42 21.31
N VAL A 6 2.68 -8.18 20.32
CA VAL A 6 1.38 -8.88 20.20
C VAL A 6 1.43 -9.76 18.96
N GLY A 7 1.54 -11.07 19.17
CA GLY A 7 1.44 -12.09 18.12
C GLY A 7 0.10 -11.96 17.40
N VAL A 8 0.16 -11.55 16.12
CA VAL A 8 -1.03 -11.42 15.29
C VAL A 8 -0.92 -12.47 14.19
N THR A 9 -1.80 -13.46 14.25
CA THR A 9 -1.99 -14.44 13.18
C THR A 9 -2.83 -13.81 12.07
N VAL A 10 -2.33 -13.80 10.85
CA VAL A 10 -3.05 -13.33 9.65
C VAL A 10 -3.49 -14.57 8.88
N TYR A 11 -4.79 -14.76 8.74
CA TYR A 11 -5.39 -15.85 7.95
C TYR A 11 -5.66 -15.37 6.52
N GLU A 12 -5.39 -16.22 5.53
CA GLU A 12 -5.55 -15.89 4.11
C GLU A 12 -6.99 -16.10 3.61
N THR A 13 -7.72 -17.04 4.19
CA THR A 13 -9.10 -17.38 3.82
C THR A 13 -10.04 -17.43 5.03
N GLU A 14 -11.35 -17.35 4.77
CA GLU A 14 -12.39 -17.48 5.80
C GLU A 14 -12.37 -18.88 6.46
N GLU A 15 -12.04 -19.91 5.69
CA GLU A 15 -11.96 -21.30 6.18
C GLU A 15 -10.77 -21.51 7.09
N ASP A 16 -9.61 -20.92 6.79
CA ASP A 16 -8.42 -20.96 7.64
C ASP A 16 -8.65 -20.26 8.99
N ALA A 17 -9.44 -19.19 8.97
CA ALA A 17 -9.80 -18.43 10.16
C ALA A 17 -10.77 -19.19 11.07
N LEU A 18 -11.67 -20.00 10.51
CA LEU A 18 -12.62 -20.83 11.25
C LEU A 18 -11.97 -22.14 11.76
N ALA A 19 -10.96 -22.66 11.05
CA ALA A 19 -10.24 -23.86 11.43
C ALA A 19 -9.10 -23.62 12.46
N GLY A 20 -8.55 -22.39 12.49
CA GLY A 20 -7.49 -21.97 13.42
C GLY A 20 -7.96 -21.44 14.77
N GLY A 21 -9.23 -21.60 15.09
CA GLY A 21 -9.83 -21.19 16.37
C GLY A 21 -9.44 -22.14 17.51
N GLU A 22 -8.15 -22.23 17.86
CA GLU A 22 -7.78 -22.60 19.22
C GLU A 22 -8.30 -21.48 20.14
N GLU A 23 -9.16 -21.87 21.07
CA GLU A 23 -9.66 -21.04 22.15
C GLU A 23 -8.48 -20.40 22.89
N GLU A 24 -8.08 -19.19 22.49
CA GLU A 24 -7.36 -18.30 23.39
C GLU A 24 -8.35 -17.98 24.51
N THR A 25 -8.31 -18.77 25.57
CA THR A 25 -8.99 -18.52 26.84
C THR A 25 -8.63 -17.11 27.27
N ILE A 26 -9.63 -16.22 27.21
CA ILE A 26 -9.61 -14.91 27.86
C ILE A 26 -9.25 -15.19 29.32
N PRO A 27 -8.20 -14.57 29.91
CA PRO A 27 -7.84 -14.81 31.28
C PRO A 27 -9.08 -14.57 32.17
N ASP A 28 -9.42 -15.59 32.96
CA ASP A 28 -10.55 -15.62 33.87
C ASP A 28 -10.45 -14.42 34.81
N GLY A 29 -11.36 -13.45 34.67
CA GLY A 29 -11.35 -12.20 35.44
C GLY A 29 -11.47 -10.91 34.60
N ALA A 30 -11.33 -10.95 33.29
CA ALA A 30 -11.65 -9.81 32.45
C ALA A 30 -13.17 -9.68 32.30
N GLN A 31 -13.81 -8.91 33.18
CA GLN A 31 -15.22 -8.53 33.00
C GLN A 31 -15.40 -7.93 31.59
N PRO A 32 -16.46 -8.33 30.85
CA PRO A 32 -16.75 -7.74 29.56
C PRO A 32 -16.84 -6.21 29.71
N PHE A 33 -16.20 -5.48 28.83
CA PHE A 33 -16.08 -4.02 28.83
C PHE A 33 -17.43 -3.29 29.01
N TYR A 34 -18.55 -3.97 28.74
CA TYR A 34 -19.92 -3.46 28.81
C TYR A 34 -20.62 -3.65 30.19
N SER A 35 -20.00 -4.33 31.15
CA SER A 35 -20.60 -4.59 32.44
C SER A 35 -20.40 -3.46 33.47
N ARG A 36 -19.73 -2.36 33.09
CA ARG A 36 -19.58 -1.19 33.97
C ARG A 36 -20.71 -0.21 33.72
N PRO A 37 -21.63 -0.02 34.66
CA PRO A 37 -22.57 1.09 34.59
C PRO A 37 -21.75 2.39 34.70
N HIS A 38 -21.94 3.31 33.75
CA HIS A 38 -21.28 4.61 33.66
C HIS A 38 -19.73 4.56 33.57
N ALA A 39 -19.20 3.94 32.52
CA ALA A 39 -17.84 4.27 32.08
C ALA A 39 -17.82 5.77 31.74
N ALA A 40 -16.95 6.52 32.43
CA ALA A 40 -16.65 7.90 32.06
C ALA A 40 -16.39 7.98 30.57
N PRO A 41 -16.79 9.06 29.88
CA PRO A 41 -16.58 9.18 28.44
C PRO A 41 -15.09 8.91 28.15
N LEU A 42 -14.82 8.06 27.15
CA LEU A 42 -13.46 7.64 26.79
C LEU A 42 -12.54 8.82 26.47
N PHE A 43 -13.13 9.99 26.21
CA PHE A 43 -12.47 11.27 25.95
C PHE A 43 -13.35 12.42 26.42
N ASP A 44 -12.76 13.46 27.01
CA ASP A 44 -13.42 14.74 27.26
C ASP A 44 -13.53 15.49 25.92
N LEU A 45 -14.76 15.58 25.39
CA LEU A 45 -15.04 16.10 24.04
C LEU A 45 -15.50 17.57 24.05
N SER A 46 -15.54 18.22 25.20
CA SER A 46 -16.12 19.56 25.36
C SER A 46 -15.31 20.67 24.67
N ASN A 47 -14.01 20.44 24.43
CA ASN A 47 -13.06 21.44 23.91
C ASN A 47 -12.33 21.02 22.62
N VAL A 48 -12.88 20.13 21.79
CA VAL A 48 -12.23 19.71 20.56
C VAL A 48 -12.42 20.77 19.47
N PRO A 49 -11.33 21.34 18.90
CA PRO A 49 -11.41 22.25 17.77
C PRO A 49 -12.11 21.59 16.57
N ILE A 50 -12.86 22.36 15.78
CA ILE A 50 -13.58 21.88 14.60
C ILE A 50 -12.63 21.34 13.53
N ASP A 51 -11.38 21.77 13.53
CA ASP A 51 -10.33 21.34 12.61
C ASP A 51 -9.74 19.94 12.94
N ASP A 52 -10.06 19.38 14.12
CA ASP A 52 -9.63 18.01 14.47
C ASP A 52 -10.66 16.98 14.00
N SER A 53 -10.37 16.35 12.87
CA SER A 53 -11.20 15.30 12.30
C SER A 53 -11.37 14.08 13.23
N VAL A 54 -10.37 13.79 14.07
CA VAL A 54 -10.42 12.70 15.07
C VAL A 54 -11.42 13.07 16.16
N GLY A 55 -11.34 14.29 16.66
CA GLY A 55 -12.24 14.80 17.68
C GLY A 55 -13.69 14.88 17.20
N LEU A 56 -13.91 15.30 15.93
CA LEU A 56 -15.24 15.32 15.33
C LEU A 56 -15.85 13.90 15.26
N TYR A 57 -15.08 12.92 14.78
CA TYR A 57 -15.52 11.52 14.75
C TYR A 57 -15.91 11.00 16.13
N PHE A 58 -15.11 11.31 17.16
CA PHE A 58 -15.41 10.87 18.52
C PHE A 58 -16.65 11.56 19.11
N ARG A 59 -16.90 12.81 18.74
CA ARG A 59 -18.12 13.53 19.16
C ARG A 59 -19.36 12.87 18.56
N GLU A 60 -19.37 12.58 17.28
CA GLU A 60 -20.47 11.90 16.60
C GLU A 60 -20.72 10.50 17.18
N MET A 61 -19.63 9.72 17.36
CA MET A 61 -19.70 8.40 17.98
C MET A 61 -20.25 8.45 19.42
N GLY A 62 -19.94 9.50 20.17
CA GLY A 62 -20.39 9.68 21.57
C GLY A 62 -21.89 9.90 21.72
N GLN A 63 -22.58 10.38 20.67
CA GLN A 63 -24.02 10.63 20.68
C GLN A 63 -24.86 9.34 20.62
N GLN A 64 -24.27 8.22 20.21
CA GLN A 64 -25.00 6.95 20.10
C GLN A 64 -25.00 6.20 21.44
N GLY A 65 -26.20 5.78 21.88
CA GLY A 65 -26.37 4.91 23.03
C GLY A 65 -25.78 3.51 22.81
N LEU A 66 -25.47 2.83 23.91
CA LEU A 66 -25.08 1.42 23.89
C LEU A 66 -26.32 0.55 23.79
N LEU A 67 -26.23 -0.54 23.03
CA LEU A 67 -27.30 -1.51 22.85
C LEU A 67 -27.28 -2.57 23.96
N SER A 68 -28.45 -2.96 24.45
CA SER A 68 -28.65 -4.16 25.27
C SER A 68 -28.63 -5.43 24.42
N ALA A 69 -28.46 -6.60 25.04
CA ALA A 69 -28.48 -7.88 24.32
C ALA A 69 -29.83 -8.16 23.62
N THR A 70 -30.93 -7.68 24.16
CA THR A 70 -32.27 -7.81 23.57
C THR A 70 -32.39 -6.93 22.31
N GLU A 71 -31.94 -5.70 22.37
CA GLU A 71 -31.94 -4.78 21.23
C GLU A 71 -31.00 -5.26 20.10
N GLU A 72 -29.85 -5.87 20.42
CA GLU A 72 -28.96 -6.48 19.40
C GLU A 72 -29.71 -7.57 18.61
N VAL A 73 -30.50 -8.40 19.30
CA VAL A 73 -31.29 -9.49 18.69
C VAL A 73 -32.47 -8.95 17.86
N GLU A 74 -33.16 -7.92 18.36
CA GLU A 74 -34.28 -7.29 17.64
C GLU A 74 -33.79 -6.66 16.35
N LEU A 75 -32.72 -5.87 16.40
CA LEU A 75 -32.11 -5.29 15.20
C LEU A 75 -31.62 -6.35 14.21
N ALA A 76 -31.04 -7.46 14.70
CA ALA A 76 -30.60 -8.55 13.83
C ALA A 76 -31.76 -9.21 13.08
N LYS A 77 -32.92 -9.36 13.73
CA LYS A 77 -34.15 -9.86 13.08
C LYS A 77 -34.70 -8.90 12.02
N GLU A 78 -34.67 -7.60 12.32
CA GLU A 78 -35.09 -6.57 11.35
C GLU A 78 -34.17 -6.54 10.13
N ILE A 79 -32.86 -6.70 10.32
CA ILE A 79 -31.87 -6.80 9.23
C ILE A 79 -32.16 -8.04 8.36
N GLU A 80 -32.39 -9.20 8.98
CA GLU A 80 -32.71 -10.43 8.26
C GLU A 80 -33.99 -10.27 7.44
N ALA A 81 -35.08 -9.76 8.06
CA ALA A 81 -36.33 -9.50 7.37
C ALA A 81 -36.18 -8.50 6.21
N GLY A 82 -35.34 -7.48 6.38
CA GLY A 82 -35.03 -6.51 5.33
C GLY A 82 -34.27 -7.12 4.16
N GLN A 83 -33.33 -8.03 4.42
CA GLN A 83 -32.59 -8.76 3.39
C GLN A 83 -33.50 -9.71 2.62
N GLU A 84 -34.35 -10.47 3.33
CA GLU A 84 -35.37 -11.35 2.69
C GLU A 84 -36.35 -10.55 1.81
N ALA A 85 -36.74 -9.35 2.27
CA ALA A 85 -37.59 -8.46 1.51
C ALA A 85 -36.90 -7.94 0.24
N ALA A 86 -35.64 -7.58 0.32
CA ALA A 86 -34.82 -7.14 -0.82
C ALA A 86 -34.68 -8.27 -1.86
N ASP A 87 -34.33 -9.48 -1.42
CA ASP A 87 -34.18 -10.65 -2.29
C ASP A 87 -35.48 -10.99 -3.00
N ARG A 88 -36.62 -10.86 -2.31
CA ARG A 88 -37.94 -11.07 -2.92
C ARG A 88 -38.34 -10.00 -3.93
N ILE A 89 -38.00 -8.74 -3.66
CA ILE A 89 -38.22 -7.64 -4.62
C ILE A 89 -37.39 -7.92 -5.88
N ASP A 90 -36.15 -8.30 -5.77
CA ASP A 90 -35.25 -8.56 -6.91
C ASP A 90 -35.70 -9.78 -7.73
N ALA A 91 -36.21 -10.82 -7.07
CA ALA A 91 -36.66 -12.05 -7.75
C ALA A 91 -38.05 -11.92 -8.38
N GLU A 92 -39.00 -11.20 -7.78
CA GLU A 92 -40.42 -11.26 -8.07
C GLU A 92 -41.03 -9.91 -8.46
N ALA A 93 -40.25 -8.84 -8.66
CA ALA A 93 -40.75 -7.46 -8.90
C ALA A 93 -41.78 -7.35 -10.02
N ALA A 94 -41.72 -8.19 -11.05
CA ALA A 94 -42.63 -8.19 -12.20
C ALA A 94 -43.98 -8.87 -11.91
N ILE A 95 -44.10 -9.61 -10.82
CA ILE A 95 -45.28 -10.48 -10.51
C ILE A 95 -46.01 -9.96 -9.26
N LEU A 96 -45.36 -9.16 -8.41
CA LEU A 96 -45.92 -8.65 -7.16
C LEU A 96 -47.00 -7.58 -7.41
N SER A 97 -48.04 -7.57 -6.53
CA SER A 97 -49.01 -6.47 -6.50
C SER A 97 -48.31 -5.19 -5.97
N LEU A 98 -48.86 -4.01 -6.35
CA LEU A 98 -48.32 -2.72 -5.86
C LEU A 98 -48.34 -2.62 -4.32
N ASP A 99 -49.41 -3.11 -3.68
CA ASP A 99 -49.55 -3.12 -2.22
C ASP A 99 -48.50 -4.01 -1.52
N ASP A 100 -48.14 -5.15 -2.14
CA ASP A 100 -47.12 -6.07 -1.58
C ASP A 100 -45.73 -5.53 -1.83
N LEU A 101 -45.53 -4.88 -2.97
CA LEU A 101 -44.26 -4.21 -3.28
C LEU A 101 -43.99 -3.07 -2.26
N ASP A 102 -45.00 -2.24 -1.97
CA ASP A 102 -44.88 -1.16 -0.97
C ASP A 102 -44.54 -1.70 0.41
N LYS A 103 -45.15 -2.80 0.85
CA LYS A 103 -44.86 -3.43 2.14
C LYS A 103 -43.43 -3.96 2.19
N LEU A 104 -42.96 -4.62 1.12
CA LEU A 104 -41.59 -5.14 1.04
C LEU A 104 -40.55 -4.00 1.02
N MET A 105 -40.87 -2.91 0.31
CA MET A 105 -40.01 -1.72 0.33
C MET A 105 -39.87 -1.12 1.74
N VAL A 106 -40.97 -0.98 2.47
CA VAL A 106 -40.95 -0.51 3.86
C VAL A 106 -40.12 -1.44 4.75
N THR A 107 -40.29 -2.76 4.61
CA THR A 107 -39.54 -3.76 5.40
C THR A 107 -38.04 -3.70 5.07
N ARG A 108 -37.67 -3.56 3.80
CA ARG A 108 -36.25 -3.35 3.38
C ARG A 108 -35.67 -2.11 4.00
N ASP A 109 -36.39 -0.97 3.93
CA ASP A 109 -35.91 0.31 4.43
C ASP A 109 -35.76 0.29 5.98
N MET A 110 -36.65 -0.43 6.69
CA MET A 110 -36.48 -0.69 8.11
C MET A 110 -35.24 -1.53 8.41
N GLY A 111 -34.97 -2.58 7.62
CA GLY A 111 -33.78 -3.40 7.75
C GLY A 111 -32.49 -2.62 7.51
N GLU A 112 -32.45 -1.72 6.53
CA GLU A 112 -31.32 -0.83 6.28
C GLU A 112 -31.11 0.16 7.43
N ALA A 113 -32.16 0.72 8.00
CA ALA A 113 -32.10 1.59 9.17
C ALA A 113 -31.58 0.84 10.41
N ALA A 114 -32.05 -0.39 10.63
CA ALA A 114 -31.58 -1.25 11.72
C ALA A 114 -30.09 -1.60 11.54
N ARG A 115 -29.65 -1.92 10.34
CA ARG A 115 -28.25 -2.16 10.01
C ARG A 115 -27.38 -0.94 10.32
N ALA A 116 -27.80 0.24 9.90
CA ALA A 116 -27.09 1.48 10.17
C ALA A 116 -27.01 1.80 11.67
N LEU A 117 -28.08 1.50 12.44
CA LEU A 117 -28.11 1.69 13.88
C LEU A 117 -27.17 0.72 14.59
N LEU A 118 -27.19 -0.58 14.24
CA LEU A 118 -26.30 -1.58 14.82
C LEU A 118 -24.82 -1.26 14.56
N ILE A 119 -24.46 -0.78 13.37
CA ILE A 119 -23.11 -0.33 13.04
C ILE A 119 -22.73 0.87 13.92
N ARG A 120 -23.55 1.94 13.93
CA ARG A 120 -23.24 3.17 14.66
C ARG A 120 -23.08 2.93 16.17
N ALA A 121 -23.94 2.11 16.77
CA ALA A 121 -23.87 1.80 18.20
C ALA A 121 -22.58 1.04 18.58
N ASN A 122 -21.96 0.32 17.64
CA ASN A 122 -20.77 -0.48 17.88
C ASN A 122 -19.46 0.15 17.39
N THR A 123 -19.45 1.39 16.88
CA THR A 123 -18.21 2.09 16.48
C THR A 123 -17.23 2.27 17.63
N ARG A 124 -17.69 2.40 18.87
CA ARG A 124 -16.85 2.46 20.08
C ARG A 124 -16.01 1.20 20.28
N LEU A 125 -16.53 0.03 19.90
CA LEU A 125 -15.79 -1.23 19.94
C LEU A 125 -14.62 -1.19 18.94
N VAL A 126 -14.85 -0.67 17.72
CA VAL A 126 -13.78 -0.51 16.71
C VAL A 126 -12.64 0.35 17.23
N VAL A 127 -12.94 1.51 17.84
CA VAL A 127 -11.93 2.40 18.41
C VAL A 127 -11.11 1.70 19.50
N SER A 128 -11.77 0.92 20.37
CA SER A 128 -11.09 0.18 21.46
C SER A 128 -10.09 -0.85 20.96
N ILE A 129 -10.38 -1.46 19.81
CA ILE A 129 -9.50 -2.43 19.15
C ILE A 129 -8.39 -1.70 18.36
N ALA A 130 -8.75 -0.71 17.54
CA ALA A 130 -7.81 0.05 16.70
C ALA A 130 -6.73 0.76 17.56
N LYS A 131 -7.06 1.21 18.77
CA LYS A 131 -6.10 1.82 19.71
C LYS A 131 -4.88 0.94 19.98
N LYS A 132 -5.02 -0.39 19.99
CA LYS A 132 -3.93 -1.34 20.23
C LYS A 132 -2.94 -1.42 19.05
N TYR A 133 -3.30 -0.88 17.88
CA TYR A 133 -2.53 -0.96 16.65
C TYR A 133 -1.93 0.39 16.21
N ARG A 134 -2.02 1.43 17.05
CA ARG A 134 -1.41 2.75 16.79
C ARG A 134 0.10 2.64 16.61
N GLY A 135 0.67 3.52 15.78
CA GLY A 135 2.12 3.61 15.58
C GLY A 135 2.73 2.51 14.71
N ARG A 136 1.91 1.70 14.01
CA ARG A 136 2.37 0.58 13.18
C ARG A 136 2.39 0.89 11.67
N GLY A 137 2.45 2.17 11.28
CA GLY A 137 2.59 2.59 9.89
C GLY A 137 1.31 3.11 9.23
N LEU A 138 0.14 3.00 9.89
CA LEU A 138 -1.09 3.65 9.45
C LEU A 138 -1.53 4.71 10.45
N GLN A 139 -2.17 5.77 9.95
CA GLN A 139 -2.78 6.79 10.78
C GLN A 139 -3.95 6.20 11.58
N PHE A 140 -4.24 6.80 12.75
CA PHE A 140 -5.23 6.24 13.64
C PHE A 140 -6.65 6.25 13.07
N LEU A 141 -7.02 7.29 12.32
CA LEU A 141 -8.32 7.34 11.64
C LEU A 141 -8.44 6.24 10.57
N ASP A 142 -7.37 5.98 9.82
CA ASP A 142 -7.38 4.92 8.79
C ASP A 142 -7.56 3.53 9.44
N LEU A 143 -6.90 3.29 10.59
CA LEU A 143 -7.12 2.06 11.36
C LEU A 143 -8.57 1.92 11.83
N ILE A 144 -9.21 3.02 12.24
CA ILE A 144 -10.63 3.03 12.64
C ILE A 144 -11.49 2.72 11.40
N GLN A 145 -11.26 3.36 10.26
CA GLN A 145 -12.07 3.14 9.07
C GLN A 145 -11.95 1.71 8.53
N GLU A 146 -10.75 1.16 8.49
CA GLU A 146 -10.55 -0.25 8.16
C GLU A 146 -11.24 -1.19 9.16
N GLY A 147 -11.20 -0.84 10.45
CA GLY A 147 -11.96 -1.52 11.49
C GLY A 147 -13.48 -1.42 11.29
N ASN A 148 -14.00 -0.28 10.83
CA ASN A 148 -15.41 -0.08 10.50
C ASN A 148 -15.83 -0.95 9.30
N VAL A 149 -14.95 -1.13 8.30
CA VAL A 149 -15.19 -2.10 7.19
C VAL A 149 -15.32 -3.52 7.73
N GLY A 150 -14.47 -3.89 8.70
CA GLY A 150 -14.59 -5.17 9.41
C GLY A 150 -15.90 -5.29 10.20
N LEU A 151 -16.32 -4.22 10.90
CA LEU A 151 -17.59 -4.17 11.62
C LEU A 151 -18.80 -4.35 10.69
N MET A 152 -18.80 -3.68 9.51
CA MET A 152 -19.87 -3.85 8.52
C MET A 152 -20.00 -5.30 8.04
N LYS A 153 -18.87 -5.98 7.79
CA LYS A 153 -18.86 -7.40 7.45
C LYS A 153 -19.36 -8.29 8.60
N ALA A 154 -19.05 -7.91 9.84
CA ALA A 154 -19.55 -8.64 11.00
C ALA A 154 -21.09 -8.52 11.10
N VAL A 155 -21.66 -7.35 10.82
CA VAL A 155 -23.13 -7.15 10.85
C VAL A 155 -23.80 -8.00 9.76
N GLU A 156 -23.23 -8.08 8.56
CA GLU A 156 -23.77 -8.89 7.44
C GLU A 156 -23.80 -10.39 7.74
N LYS A 157 -22.84 -10.88 8.55
CA LYS A 157 -22.65 -12.31 8.82
C LYS A 157 -23.09 -12.72 10.24
N TYR A 158 -23.66 -11.80 11.02
CA TYR A 158 -24.05 -12.07 12.41
C TYR A 158 -25.30 -12.96 12.50
N ASP A 159 -25.17 -14.09 13.19
CA ASP A 159 -26.27 -15.01 13.48
C ASP A 159 -26.63 -14.97 14.97
N TYR A 160 -27.74 -14.27 15.28
CA TYR A 160 -28.24 -14.14 16.64
C TYR A 160 -28.75 -15.47 17.23
N ARG A 161 -29.07 -16.47 16.40
CA ARG A 161 -29.57 -17.79 16.84
C ARG A 161 -28.53 -18.58 17.62
N ARG A 162 -27.25 -18.25 17.44
CA ARG A 162 -26.14 -18.86 18.19
C ARG A 162 -26.05 -18.41 19.65
N GLY A 163 -26.82 -17.40 20.07
CA GLY A 163 -26.87 -16.92 21.45
C GLY A 163 -25.67 -16.10 21.92
N ASN A 164 -24.67 -15.86 21.06
CA ASN A 164 -23.50 -15.07 21.39
C ASN A 164 -23.80 -13.57 21.26
N ARG A 165 -23.12 -12.75 22.11
CA ARG A 165 -23.17 -11.28 21.96
C ARG A 165 -22.54 -10.86 20.62
N PHE A 166 -23.12 -9.85 20.00
CA PHE A 166 -22.59 -9.29 18.76
C PHE A 166 -21.12 -8.86 18.89
N SER A 167 -20.76 -8.23 20.03
CA SER A 167 -19.38 -7.78 20.29
C SER A 167 -18.34 -8.89 20.23
N THR A 168 -18.67 -10.11 20.67
CA THR A 168 -17.77 -11.27 20.65
C THR A 168 -17.43 -11.66 19.21
N TYR A 169 -18.44 -11.70 18.35
CA TYR A 169 -18.26 -12.02 16.93
C TYR A 169 -17.58 -10.88 16.16
N ALA A 170 -18.03 -9.63 16.37
CA ALA A 170 -17.50 -8.45 15.68
C ALA A 170 -16.02 -8.20 15.99
N THR A 171 -15.55 -8.50 17.21
CA THR A 171 -14.15 -8.32 17.60
C THR A 171 -13.19 -9.06 16.67
N TRP A 172 -13.56 -10.27 16.25
CA TRP A 172 -12.76 -11.05 15.33
C TRP A 172 -12.65 -10.38 13.94
N TRP A 173 -13.78 -9.96 13.36
CA TRP A 173 -13.83 -9.29 12.06
C TRP A 173 -13.09 -7.94 12.05
N ILE A 174 -13.27 -7.16 13.11
CA ILE A 174 -12.59 -5.87 13.27
C ILE A 174 -11.07 -6.09 13.34
N ARG A 175 -10.62 -7.05 14.18
CA ARG A 175 -9.20 -7.39 14.31
C ARG A 175 -8.61 -7.85 12.98
N GLN A 176 -9.31 -8.73 12.28
CA GLN A 176 -8.89 -9.24 10.97
C GLN A 176 -8.75 -8.10 9.94
N ALA A 177 -9.75 -7.21 9.86
CA ALA A 177 -9.72 -6.08 8.93
C ALA A 177 -8.53 -5.14 9.22
N VAL A 178 -8.35 -4.73 10.49
CA VAL A 178 -7.24 -3.85 10.92
C VAL A 178 -5.89 -4.51 10.64
N THR A 179 -5.72 -5.79 10.96
CA THR A 179 -4.47 -6.52 10.74
C THR A 179 -4.16 -6.66 9.24
N ARG A 180 -5.18 -6.95 8.44
CA ARG A 180 -5.04 -7.05 6.98
C ARG A 180 -4.69 -5.70 6.36
N ALA A 181 -5.31 -4.61 6.83
CA ALA A 181 -5.00 -3.25 6.40
C ALA A 181 -3.53 -2.88 6.73
N LEU A 182 -3.07 -3.18 7.94
CA LEU A 182 -1.66 -2.98 8.32
C LEU A 182 -0.69 -3.78 7.45
N ALA A 183 -1.01 -5.03 7.14
CA ALA A 183 -0.18 -5.85 6.26
C ALA A 183 -0.10 -5.29 4.83
N ASN A 184 -1.20 -4.69 4.35
CA ASN A 184 -1.31 -4.19 2.99
C ASN A 184 -0.76 -2.77 2.82
N HIS A 185 -0.98 -1.88 3.80
CA HIS A 185 -0.76 -0.43 3.68
C HIS A 185 0.15 0.15 4.76
N GLY A 186 0.56 -0.64 5.79
CA GLY A 186 1.37 -0.15 6.89
C GLY A 186 2.85 0.08 6.56
N ARG A 187 3.29 -0.20 5.31
CA ARG A 187 4.68 -0.02 4.87
C ARG A 187 4.76 0.76 3.56
N THR A 188 5.76 1.63 3.44
CA THR A 188 6.06 2.34 2.20
C THR A 188 6.33 1.37 1.03
N ILE A 189 7.11 0.31 1.30
CA ILE A 189 7.32 -0.78 0.35
C ILE A 189 6.46 -1.96 0.82
N ARG A 190 5.41 -2.27 0.05
CA ARG A 190 4.46 -3.35 0.36
C ARG A 190 5.14 -4.71 0.43
N ILE A 191 4.86 -5.45 1.49
CA ILE A 191 5.31 -6.84 1.68
C ILE A 191 4.08 -7.76 1.65
N PRO A 192 4.16 -8.95 1.02
CA PRO A 192 3.06 -9.93 1.07
C PRO A 192 2.66 -10.29 2.51
N ALA A 193 1.35 -10.43 2.77
CA ALA A 193 0.82 -10.64 4.12
C ALA A 193 1.41 -11.88 4.83
N HIS A 194 1.57 -12.99 4.09
CA HIS A 194 2.16 -14.22 4.64
C HIS A 194 3.63 -14.02 5.10
N LEU A 195 4.38 -13.15 4.43
CA LEU A 195 5.74 -12.81 4.86
C LEU A 195 5.71 -11.90 6.10
N GLY A 196 4.74 -10.98 6.17
CA GLY A 196 4.51 -10.14 7.35
C GLY A 196 4.27 -10.98 8.62
N GLY A 197 3.44 -12.02 8.53
CA GLY A 197 3.21 -12.97 9.62
C GLY A 197 4.47 -13.70 10.06
N ARG A 198 5.30 -14.18 9.11
CA ARG A 198 6.59 -14.81 9.42
C ARG A 198 7.58 -13.86 10.07
N ILE A 199 7.64 -12.61 9.62
CA ILE A 199 8.47 -11.56 10.22
C ILE A 199 8.01 -11.27 11.67
N SER A 200 6.70 -11.19 11.92
CA SER A 200 6.18 -11.00 13.28
C SER A 200 6.58 -12.16 14.21
N LYS A 201 6.44 -13.42 13.75
CA LYS A 201 6.89 -14.60 14.48
C LYS A 201 8.40 -14.58 14.74
N LEU A 202 9.20 -14.12 13.76
CA LEU A 202 10.65 -13.96 13.90
C LEU A 202 10.99 -13.00 15.04
N TYR A 203 10.36 -11.81 15.09
CA TYR A 203 10.60 -10.84 16.16
C TYR A 203 10.14 -11.33 17.53
N GLN A 204 9.02 -12.04 17.60
CA GLN A 204 8.54 -12.66 18.84
C GLN A 204 9.55 -13.65 19.37
N LEU A 205 10.04 -14.57 18.52
CA LEU A 205 11.06 -15.55 18.92
C LEU A 205 12.40 -14.90 19.27
N ALA A 206 12.78 -13.84 18.55
CA ALA A 206 13.98 -13.07 18.89
C ALA A 206 13.88 -12.46 20.29
N GLN A 207 12.73 -11.90 20.65
CA GLN A 207 12.49 -11.34 21.98
C GLN A 207 12.48 -12.43 23.08
N GLU A 208 11.88 -13.59 22.82
CA GLU A 208 11.92 -14.71 23.75
C GLU A 208 13.36 -15.21 23.99
N LEU A 209 14.16 -15.31 22.93
CA LEU A 209 15.56 -15.72 23.04
C LEU A 209 16.41 -14.65 23.73
N GLU A 210 16.14 -13.36 23.49
CA GLU A 210 16.81 -12.26 24.17
C GLU A 210 16.55 -12.30 25.67
N GLN A 211 15.31 -12.57 26.08
CA GLN A 211 14.98 -12.77 27.50
C GLN A 211 15.70 -13.99 28.13
N GLN A 212 15.85 -15.07 27.36
CA GLN A 212 16.53 -16.27 27.84
C GLN A 212 18.05 -16.10 27.95
N TYR A 213 18.67 -15.43 26.99
CA TYR A 213 20.13 -15.31 26.88
C TYR A 213 20.70 -14.02 27.48
N GLY A 214 19.85 -13.02 27.77
CA GLY A 214 20.30 -11.70 28.24
C GLY A 214 21.07 -10.90 27.18
N ARG A 215 21.06 -11.34 25.90
CA ARG A 215 21.68 -10.68 24.75
C ARG A 215 20.86 -10.86 23.49
N GLN A 216 21.09 -10.02 22.50
CA GLN A 216 20.44 -10.18 21.20
C GLN A 216 20.83 -11.53 20.56
N PRO A 217 19.86 -12.31 20.06
CA PRO A 217 20.09 -13.59 19.43
C PRO A 217 20.69 -13.42 18.02
N THR A 218 21.53 -14.37 17.61
CA THR A 218 22.07 -14.41 16.26
C THR A 218 21.02 -14.96 15.28
N ALA A 219 21.20 -14.67 13.96
CA ALA A 219 20.31 -15.18 12.93
C ALA A 219 20.27 -16.73 12.90
N GLU A 220 21.35 -17.40 13.29
CA GLU A 220 21.48 -18.84 13.38
C GLU A 220 20.67 -19.42 14.54
N GLU A 221 20.63 -18.74 15.68
CA GLU A 221 19.86 -19.14 16.87
C GLU A 221 18.36 -19.01 16.60
N ILE A 222 17.94 -17.92 15.95
CA ILE A 222 16.55 -17.71 15.52
C ILE A 222 16.16 -18.77 14.47
N ALA A 223 17.05 -19.04 13.51
CA ALA A 223 16.82 -20.02 12.45
C ALA A 223 16.60 -21.45 13.00
N ALA A 224 17.38 -21.83 14.01
CA ALA A 224 17.22 -23.11 14.69
C ALA A 224 15.84 -23.25 15.33
N LYS A 225 15.32 -22.16 15.95
CA LYS A 225 14.01 -22.16 16.63
C LYS A 225 12.83 -22.04 15.64
N MET A 226 13.05 -21.42 14.47
CA MET A 226 12.06 -21.32 13.39
C MET A 226 12.04 -22.51 12.44
N GLU A 227 13.00 -23.44 12.57
CA GLU A 227 13.20 -24.58 11.64
C GLU A 227 13.41 -24.11 10.18
N LEU A 228 14.10 -22.98 10.00
CA LEU A 228 14.38 -22.38 8.71
C LEU A 228 15.89 -22.26 8.47
N PRO A 229 16.35 -22.22 7.21
CA PRO A 229 17.75 -21.92 6.89
C PRO A 229 18.14 -20.53 7.38
N ALA A 230 19.35 -20.37 7.94
CA ALA A 230 19.85 -19.09 8.46
C ALA A 230 19.87 -17.96 7.40
N GLU A 231 20.11 -18.30 6.13
CA GLU A 231 20.03 -17.34 5.02
C GLU A 231 18.63 -16.75 4.85
N ARG A 232 17.60 -17.58 5.04
CA ARG A 232 16.20 -17.12 4.96
C ARG A 232 15.87 -16.16 6.10
N VAL A 233 16.36 -16.42 7.30
CA VAL A 233 16.19 -15.52 8.45
C VAL A 233 16.94 -14.20 8.22
N ARG A 234 18.19 -14.23 7.73
CA ARG A 234 18.94 -13.02 7.38
C ARG A 234 18.24 -12.22 6.29
N TRP A 235 17.66 -12.89 5.29
CA TRP A 235 16.88 -12.23 4.25
C TRP A 235 15.62 -11.58 4.83
N MET A 236 14.85 -12.27 5.70
CA MET A 236 13.68 -11.71 6.37
C MET A 236 14.06 -10.47 7.22
N LEU A 237 15.15 -10.53 7.97
CA LEU A 237 15.65 -9.40 8.76
C LEU A 237 15.99 -8.19 7.87
N ARG A 238 16.62 -8.40 6.71
CA ARG A 238 16.91 -7.32 5.74
C ARG A 238 15.64 -6.73 5.17
N THR A 239 14.69 -7.58 4.76
CA THR A 239 13.41 -7.15 4.17
C THR A 239 12.51 -6.47 5.20
N SER A 240 12.66 -6.77 6.49
CA SER A 240 11.86 -6.17 7.56
C SER A 240 12.24 -4.73 7.89
N ARG A 241 13.43 -4.27 7.47
CA ARG A 241 13.87 -2.88 7.70
C ARG A 241 12.92 -1.90 7.04
N GLN A 242 12.67 -0.78 7.72
CA GLN A 242 11.90 0.32 7.16
C GLN A 242 12.85 1.27 6.42
N PRO A 243 12.39 1.91 5.32
CA PRO A 243 13.12 2.98 4.66
C PRO A 243 13.36 4.13 5.65
N VAL A 244 14.48 4.80 5.48
CA VAL A 244 14.83 6.02 6.22
C VAL A 244 14.49 7.21 5.34
N HIS A 245 14.02 8.30 5.93
CA HIS A 245 13.76 9.56 5.22
C HIS A 245 15.06 10.18 4.76
N LEU A 246 15.07 10.78 3.55
CA LEU A 246 16.24 11.46 3.00
C LEU A 246 16.55 12.78 3.74
N GLU A 247 15.51 13.41 4.25
CA GLU A 247 15.58 14.64 5.06
C GLU A 247 16.07 14.40 6.50
N ARG A 248 16.53 13.19 6.81
CA ARG A 248 17.05 12.89 8.13
C ARG A 248 18.36 13.64 8.34
N PRO A 249 18.47 14.49 9.38
CA PRO A 249 19.69 15.21 9.68
C PRO A 249 20.84 14.24 10.03
N VAL A 250 22.03 14.52 9.52
CA VAL A 250 23.26 13.75 9.74
C VAL A 250 24.29 14.65 10.39
N GLY A 251 24.79 14.27 11.56
CA GLY A 251 25.76 15.04 12.35
C GLY A 251 25.14 15.86 13.47
N ASP A 252 25.99 16.52 14.26
CA ASP A 252 25.58 17.26 15.46
C ASP A 252 25.03 18.67 15.14
N GLU A 253 25.39 19.24 13.99
CA GLU A 253 25.03 20.61 13.59
C GLU A 253 23.77 20.73 12.72
N SER A 254 23.11 19.63 12.40
CA SER A 254 21.80 19.56 11.66
C SER A 254 21.77 20.22 10.27
N ASP A 255 22.88 20.72 9.74
CA ASP A 255 22.92 21.45 8.48
C ASP A 255 23.00 20.54 7.23
N ALA A 256 23.28 19.24 7.41
CA ALA A 256 23.36 18.26 6.34
C ALA A 256 22.27 17.19 6.49
N GLU A 257 21.61 16.87 5.38
CA GLU A 257 20.62 15.81 5.28
C GLU A 257 21.22 14.51 4.70
N LEU A 258 20.63 13.36 5.01
CA LEU A 258 21.09 12.07 4.46
C LEU A 258 21.10 12.09 2.93
N GLY A 259 20.18 12.82 2.32
CA GLY A 259 20.08 12.98 0.87
C GLY A 259 21.32 13.58 0.22
N ASP A 260 22.00 14.50 0.91
CA ASP A 260 23.18 15.20 0.39
C ASP A 260 24.40 14.27 0.20
N PHE A 261 24.41 13.11 0.88
CA PHE A 261 25.48 12.12 0.79
C PHE A 261 25.22 11.04 -0.27
N ILE A 262 24.07 11.08 -0.96
CA ILE A 262 23.73 10.10 -1.99
C ILE A 262 24.17 10.65 -3.34
N GLU A 263 25.11 9.95 -3.98
CA GLU A 263 25.62 10.29 -5.30
C GLU A 263 24.54 10.07 -6.37
N ASP A 264 24.37 11.05 -7.26
CA ASP A 264 23.56 10.89 -8.47
C ASP A 264 24.34 10.07 -9.52
N ILE A 265 23.97 8.79 -9.64
CA ILE A 265 24.62 7.84 -10.54
C ILE A 265 24.32 8.15 -12.01
N ASP A 266 23.20 8.82 -12.29
CA ASP A 266 22.76 9.14 -13.64
C ASP A 266 23.38 10.45 -14.16
N ALA A 267 23.93 11.28 -13.29
CA ALA A 267 24.62 12.50 -13.68
C ALA A 267 25.96 12.17 -14.37
N PRO A 268 26.15 12.56 -15.64
CA PRO A 268 27.40 12.29 -16.33
C PRO A 268 28.54 13.06 -15.65
N PRO A 269 29.72 12.43 -15.45
CA PRO A 269 30.88 13.13 -14.91
C PRO A 269 31.23 14.36 -15.78
N PRO A 270 31.64 15.50 -15.18
CA PRO A 270 31.95 16.72 -15.94
C PRO A 270 32.93 16.50 -17.08
N VAL A 271 33.90 15.60 -16.89
CA VAL A 271 34.89 15.23 -17.92
C VAL A 271 34.23 14.55 -19.12
N GLU A 272 33.28 13.65 -18.88
CA GLU A 272 32.56 12.96 -19.93
C GLU A 272 31.61 13.90 -20.68
N ALA A 273 30.92 14.81 -19.97
CA ALA A 273 30.09 15.84 -20.58
C ALA A 273 30.92 16.77 -21.51
N VAL A 274 32.11 17.18 -21.07
CA VAL A 274 33.03 17.96 -21.91
C VAL A 274 33.50 17.16 -23.13
N ALA A 275 33.86 15.90 -22.94
CA ALA A 275 34.30 15.02 -24.04
C ALA A 275 33.17 14.83 -25.07
N GLN A 276 31.92 14.67 -24.66
CA GLN A 276 30.77 14.59 -25.57
C GLN A 276 30.53 15.90 -26.33
N ASN A 277 30.66 17.05 -25.67
CA ASN A 277 30.54 18.35 -26.34
C ASN A 277 31.64 18.54 -27.39
N MET A 278 32.88 18.24 -27.02
CA MET A 278 34.02 18.32 -27.97
C MET A 278 33.83 17.36 -29.17
N LEU A 279 33.36 16.14 -28.93
CA LEU A 279 33.02 15.18 -29.97
C LEU A 279 31.92 15.72 -30.90
N THR A 280 30.88 16.36 -30.32
CA THR A 280 29.78 16.95 -31.08
C THR A 280 30.26 18.09 -31.97
N GLU A 281 31.12 18.99 -31.47
CA GLU A 281 31.74 20.08 -32.21
C GLU A 281 32.63 19.52 -33.35
N GLU A 282 33.47 18.55 -33.07
CA GLU A 282 34.36 17.96 -34.07
C GLU A 282 33.60 17.21 -35.17
N ILE A 283 32.51 16.49 -34.79
CA ILE A 283 31.61 15.90 -35.81
C ILE A 283 30.97 17.02 -36.67
N GLY A 284 30.61 18.15 -36.07
CA GLY A 284 30.09 19.30 -36.79
C GLY A 284 31.07 19.83 -37.80
N ASP A 285 32.32 20.06 -37.41
CA ASP A 285 33.40 20.57 -38.28
C ASP A 285 33.73 19.62 -39.45
N ILE A 286 33.72 18.31 -39.15
CA ILE A 286 33.94 17.29 -40.19
C ILE A 286 32.76 17.24 -41.16
N LEU A 287 31.54 17.36 -40.70
CA LEU A 287 30.35 17.39 -41.55
C LEU A 287 30.30 18.64 -42.44
N ASP A 288 30.83 19.79 -41.96
CA ASP A 288 30.87 21.03 -42.71
C ASP A 288 31.89 21.01 -43.91
N GLN A 289 32.80 20.04 -43.91
CA GLN A 289 33.70 19.77 -45.03
C GLN A 289 33.06 18.94 -46.16
N LEU A 290 31.88 18.37 -45.91
CA LEU A 290 31.04 17.72 -46.92
C LEU A 290 30.23 18.74 -47.69
N THR A 291 29.68 18.31 -48.85
CA THR A 291 28.70 19.17 -49.52
C THR A 291 27.47 19.42 -48.58
N PRO A 292 26.86 20.63 -48.63
CA PRO A 292 25.73 20.96 -47.74
C PRO A 292 24.59 19.94 -47.83
N ARG A 293 24.46 19.27 -48.96
CA ARG A 293 23.41 18.26 -49.18
C ARG A 293 23.75 16.94 -48.50
N GLU A 294 25.00 16.49 -48.56
CA GLU A 294 25.50 15.28 -47.91
C GLU A 294 25.48 15.46 -46.38
N ALA A 295 25.96 16.60 -45.89
CA ALA A 295 25.95 16.92 -44.44
C ALA A 295 24.54 16.89 -43.87
N ARG A 296 23.58 17.51 -44.56
CA ARG A 296 22.19 17.55 -44.10
C ARG A 296 21.53 16.17 -44.12
N ILE A 297 21.83 15.31 -45.11
CA ILE A 297 21.34 13.92 -45.13
C ILE A 297 21.87 13.15 -43.95
N LEU A 298 23.17 13.24 -43.62
CA LEU A 298 23.75 12.56 -42.46
C LEU A 298 23.19 13.08 -41.13
N ARG A 299 23.06 14.41 -40.96
CA ARG A 299 22.48 15.00 -39.76
C ARG A 299 21.07 14.48 -39.49
N LEU A 300 20.21 14.43 -40.49
CA LEU A 300 18.86 13.91 -40.38
C LEU A 300 18.82 12.38 -40.20
N ARG A 301 19.68 11.66 -40.88
CA ARG A 301 19.73 10.19 -40.85
C ARG A 301 20.12 9.68 -39.45
N TYR A 302 21.14 10.30 -38.85
CA TYR A 302 21.67 9.89 -37.54
C TYR A 302 21.16 10.73 -36.36
N GLY A 303 20.23 11.66 -36.58
CA GLY A 303 19.64 12.48 -35.54
C GLY A 303 20.62 13.46 -34.87
N LEU A 304 21.65 13.90 -35.61
CA LEU A 304 22.70 14.76 -35.05
C LEU A 304 22.24 16.21 -34.78
N GLN A 305 21.02 16.58 -35.17
CA GLN A 305 20.46 17.90 -35.00
C GLN A 305 19.34 17.95 -33.95
N ASP A 306 18.47 16.97 -33.93
CA ASP A 306 17.25 16.91 -33.13
C ASP A 306 17.17 15.66 -32.25
N GLY A 307 18.20 14.82 -32.25
CA GLY A 307 18.25 13.57 -31.50
C GLY A 307 17.41 12.42 -32.08
N GLU A 308 16.63 12.69 -33.16
CA GLU A 308 15.78 11.68 -33.79
C GLU A 308 16.39 11.13 -35.10
N SER A 309 16.74 9.86 -35.09
CA SER A 309 17.24 9.18 -36.30
C SER A 309 16.09 8.89 -37.29
N ARG A 310 16.22 9.32 -38.54
CA ARG A 310 15.19 9.13 -39.57
C ARG A 310 15.55 8.00 -40.53
N THR A 311 14.52 7.34 -41.06
CA THR A 311 14.71 6.27 -42.07
C THR A 311 15.11 6.86 -43.42
N LEU A 312 15.77 6.04 -44.29
CA LEU A 312 16.11 6.49 -45.65
C LEU A 312 14.90 6.89 -46.51
N LYS A 313 13.71 6.37 -46.17
CA LYS A 313 12.46 6.70 -46.85
C LYS A 313 12.00 8.11 -46.47
N GLU A 314 11.96 8.40 -45.18
CA GLU A 314 11.58 9.72 -44.65
C GLU A 314 12.52 10.83 -45.12
N VAL A 315 13.85 10.56 -45.06
CA VAL A 315 14.83 11.50 -45.62
C VAL A 315 14.59 11.69 -47.10
N GLY A 316 14.27 10.61 -47.86
CA GLY A 316 13.94 10.69 -49.26
C GLY A 316 12.73 11.57 -49.56
N GLU A 317 11.68 11.43 -48.81
CA GLU A 317 10.48 12.26 -48.92
C GLU A 317 10.78 13.75 -48.65
N MET A 318 11.61 14.07 -47.63
CA MET A 318 12.03 15.45 -47.33
C MET A 318 12.87 16.11 -48.44
N PHE A 319 13.66 15.35 -49.17
CA PHE A 319 14.52 15.84 -50.24
C PHE A 319 13.91 15.68 -51.63
N GLY A 320 12.74 15.06 -51.76
CA GLY A 320 12.10 14.74 -53.05
C GLY A 320 12.91 13.73 -53.88
N LEU A 321 13.62 12.80 -53.21
CA LEU A 321 14.48 11.79 -53.85
C LEU A 321 14.01 10.38 -53.51
N SER A 322 14.37 9.43 -54.39
CA SER A 322 14.10 8.02 -54.09
C SER A 322 14.97 7.50 -52.93
N ARG A 323 14.44 6.53 -52.17
CA ARG A 323 15.16 5.86 -51.08
C ARG A 323 16.57 5.37 -51.51
N GLU A 324 16.66 4.81 -52.74
CA GLU A 324 17.94 4.30 -53.23
C GLU A 324 18.93 5.43 -53.54
N ARG A 325 18.44 6.59 -54.00
CA ARG A 325 19.31 7.75 -54.22
C ARG A 325 19.87 8.30 -52.90
N ILE A 326 19.06 8.38 -51.86
CA ILE A 326 19.54 8.76 -50.52
C ILE A 326 20.58 7.76 -50.01
N ARG A 327 20.37 6.44 -50.18
CA ARG A 327 21.33 5.41 -49.81
C ARG A 327 22.68 5.56 -50.53
N GLN A 328 22.65 5.95 -51.82
CA GLN A 328 23.86 6.22 -52.59
C GLN A 328 24.61 7.44 -52.04
N LEU A 329 23.90 8.54 -51.77
CA LEU A 329 24.49 9.76 -51.23
C LEU A 329 25.06 9.53 -49.83
N GLU A 330 24.35 8.80 -48.93
CA GLU A 330 24.86 8.38 -47.63
C GLU A 330 26.18 7.58 -47.79
N LYS A 331 26.20 6.59 -48.67
CA LYS A 331 27.39 5.77 -48.92
C LYS A 331 28.57 6.60 -49.43
N GLU A 332 28.32 7.54 -50.30
CA GLU A 332 29.34 8.46 -50.84
C GLU A 332 29.87 9.38 -49.74
N ALA A 333 29.01 9.96 -48.93
CA ALA A 333 29.39 10.82 -47.81
C ALA A 333 30.21 10.03 -46.76
N LEU A 334 29.78 8.84 -46.38
CA LEU A 334 30.50 7.99 -45.44
C LEU A 334 31.85 7.52 -46.00
N ARG A 335 31.96 7.32 -47.34
CA ARG A 335 33.24 6.97 -47.99
C ARG A 335 34.22 8.15 -47.90
N LYS A 336 33.75 9.40 -48.08
CA LYS A 336 34.58 10.61 -47.91
C LYS A 336 35.07 10.72 -46.47
N LEU A 337 34.21 10.51 -45.47
CA LEU A 337 34.54 10.56 -44.04
C LEU A 337 35.52 9.47 -43.59
N ARG A 338 35.59 8.33 -44.29
CA ARG A 338 36.56 7.27 -44.00
C ARG A 338 37.99 7.60 -44.47
N HIS A 339 38.17 8.71 -45.17
CA HIS A 339 39.52 9.11 -45.59
C HIS A 339 40.42 9.37 -44.36
N PRO A 340 41.70 8.99 -44.35
CA PRO A 340 42.60 9.10 -43.19
C PRO A 340 42.63 10.50 -42.55
N ASN A 341 42.47 11.53 -43.36
CA ASN A 341 42.48 12.92 -42.87
C ASN A 341 41.33 13.25 -41.91
N PHE A 342 40.20 12.57 -42.02
CA PHE A 342 39.03 12.76 -41.16
C PHE A 342 38.93 11.69 -40.07
N ALA A 343 39.25 10.45 -40.41
CA ALA A 343 39.13 9.33 -39.50
C ALA A 343 40.13 9.38 -38.32
N GLY A 344 41.24 10.09 -38.48
CA GLY A 344 42.29 10.21 -37.46
C GLY A 344 41.81 10.92 -36.20
N HIS A 345 41.08 12.01 -36.37
CA HIS A 345 40.56 12.82 -35.28
C HIS A 345 39.47 12.08 -34.45
N LEU A 346 38.55 11.40 -35.12
CA LEU A 346 37.47 10.68 -34.46
C LEU A 346 37.92 9.40 -33.72
N ARG A 347 39.07 8.82 -34.09
CA ARG A 347 39.60 7.63 -33.40
C ARG A 347 39.97 7.87 -31.95
N GLN A 348 40.28 9.09 -31.57
CA GLN A 348 40.64 9.45 -30.18
C GLN A 348 39.48 9.29 -29.19
N TYR A 349 38.23 9.33 -29.69
CA TYR A 349 37.01 9.19 -28.91
C TYR A 349 36.44 7.75 -28.89
N LEU A 350 37.12 6.80 -29.55
CA LEU A 350 36.68 5.40 -29.61
C LEU A 350 37.35 4.47 -28.59
N ASN A 351 38.25 5.02 -27.74
CA ASN A 351 39.00 4.24 -26.73
C ASN A 351 38.47 4.50 -25.34
#